data_699731aafad716bf1f434731de826bdc
#
_entry.id   699731aafad716bf1f434731de826bdc
#
_cell.length_a   1.000
_cell.length_b   1.000
_cell.length_c   1.000
_cell.angle_alpha   90.00
_cell.angle_beta   90.00
_cell.angle_gamma   90.00
#
_symmetry.space_group_name_H-M   'P 1'
#
loop_
_entity.id
_entity.type
_entity.pdbx_description
1 polymer ?
#
loop_
_entity_poly.entity_id
_entity_poly.type
_entity_poly.pdbx_seq_one_letter_code
_entity_poly.pdbx_strand_id
1 'polypeptide(L)'
;MSQIRDFMTPGIGLMKRRLEKERDAIALALSWIAKKYNTNPENIKTLETKYHSDAGDWYVALGWDDKKAIVKMDSVLGTVTEIKEI
;
A
#
# COMPACT_ATOMS: atom_id res chain seq x y z
N MET A 1 -2.10 6.92 30.81
CA MET A 1 -2.44 7.22 30.66
C MET A 1 -2.60 7.19 30.37
N SER A 2 -2.59 6.77 30.14
CA SER A 2 -2.90 6.94 29.83
C SER A 2 -3.25 6.78 29.49
N GLN A 3 -3.25 6.51 29.31
CA GLN A 3 -3.75 6.67 29.10
C GLN A 3 -4.25 6.70 28.70
N ILE A 4 -4.33 6.61 28.79
CA ILE A 4 -4.91 6.83 28.44
C ILE A 4 -5.05 6.90 28.07
N ARG A 5 -4.87 6.82 27.97
CA ARG A 5 -5.11 7.11 27.67
C ARG A 5 -5.31 7.12 27.06
N ASP A 6 -5.26 6.87 27.01
CA ASP A 6 -5.60 7.06 26.54
C ASP A 6 -6.10 7.02 26.33
N PHE A 7 -6.20 6.95 26.32
CA PHE A 7 -6.77 7.13 26.07
C PHE A 7 -7.21 7.25 25.53
N MET A 8 -7.41 7.32 25.30
CA MET A 8 -7.75 7.40 24.65
C MET A 8 -8.32 7.33 23.76
N THR A 9 -8.81 7.46 23.56
CA THR A 9 -9.35 7.32 22.50
C THR A 9 -9.06 7.62 21.59
N PRO A 10 -9.07 7.06 20.96
CA PRO A 10 -8.39 7.62 19.93
C PRO A 10 -9.27 7.99 18.82
N GLY A 11 -9.29 9.17 18.48
CA GLY A 11 -9.78 9.59 17.20
C GLY A 11 -8.95 8.92 16.14
N ILE A 12 -9.47 8.86 14.93
CA ILE A 12 -8.78 8.25 13.82
C ILE A 12 -7.42 8.88 13.58
N GLY A 13 -7.30 10.19 13.83
CA GLY A 13 -6.04 10.88 13.68
C GLY A 13 -4.96 10.39 14.62
N LEU A 14 -5.35 9.64 15.66
CA LEU A 14 -4.40 9.07 16.60
C LEU A 14 -3.98 7.67 16.22
N MET A 15 -4.59 7.09 15.21
CA MET A 15 -4.25 5.75 14.75
C MET A 15 -3.01 5.81 13.88
N LYS A 16 -2.04 4.99 14.22
CA LYS A 16 -0.85 4.88 13.42
C LYS A 16 -1.13 4.08 12.18
N ARG A 17 -0.78 4.63 11.03
CA ARG A 17 -0.91 3.91 9.77
C ARG A 17 0.23 2.92 9.65
N ARG A 18 -0.04 1.73 9.18
CA ARG A 18 0.97 0.71 8.96
C ARG A 18 1.79 1.00 7.70
N LEU A 19 1.16 1.66 6.72
CA LEU A 19 1.85 2.07 5.50
C LEU A 19 1.93 3.58 5.46
N GLU A 20 2.87 4.15 6.20
CA GLU A 20 3.05 5.59 6.26
C GLU A 20 3.91 6.12 5.13
N LYS A 21 4.82 5.29 4.64
CA LYS A 21 5.83 5.73 3.69
C LYS A 21 5.59 5.12 2.32
N GLU A 22 5.90 5.91 1.30
CA GLU A 22 5.77 5.47 -0.09
C GLU A 22 6.58 4.20 -0.35
N ARG A 23 7.80 4.13 0.15
CA ARG A 23 8.67 2.98 -0.07
C ARG A 23 8.05 1.69 0.48
N ASP A 24 7.35 1.78 1.60
CA ASP A 24 6.72 0.61 2.21
C ASP A 24 5.54 0.14 1.38
N ALA A 25 4.76 1.09 0.84
CA ALA A 25 3.65 0.77 -0.04
C ALA A 25 4.16 0.12 -1.32
N ILE A 26 5.25 0.65 -1.88
CA ILE A 26 5.84 0.09 -3.10
C ILE A 26 6.34 -1.33 -2.83
N ALA A 27 7.04 -1.54 -1.71
CA ALA A 27 7.56 -2.86 -1.37
C ALA A 27 6.45 -3.89 -1.22
N LEU A 28 5.36 -3.51 -0.58
CA LEU A 28 4.22 -4.41 -0.42
C LEU A 28 3.57 -4.74 -1.75
N ALA A 29 3.34 -3.71 -2.58
CA ALA A 29 2.73 -3.90 -3.89
C ALA A 29 3.59 -4.80 -4.76
N LEU A 30 4.90 -4.58 -4.74
CA LEU A 30 5.84 -5.33 -5.54
C LEU A 30 5.86 -6.81 -5.13
N SER A 31 5.84 -7.08 -3.82
CA SER A 31 5.84 -8.45 -3.34
C SER A 31 4.56 -9.18 -3.74
N TRP A 32 3.43 -8.48 -3.73
CA TRP A 32 2.15 -9.08 -4.13
C TRP A 32 2.12 -9.41 -5.61
N ILE A 33 2.60 -8.50 -6.46
CA ILE A 33 2.63 -8.73 -7.91
C ILE A 33 3.59 -9.88 -8.24
N ALA A 34 4.77 -9.89 -7.62
CA ALA A 34 5.75 -10.93 -7.86
C ALA A 34 5.17 -12.30 -7.54
N LYS A 35 4.43 -12.40 -6.44
CA LYS A 35 3.84 -13.65 -6.01
C LYS A 35 2.63 -14.04 -6.86
N LYS A 36 1.74 -13.07 -7.13
CA LYS A 36 0.51 -13.35 -7.87
C LYS A 36 0.79 -13.78 -9.31
N TYR A 37 1.75 -13.16 -9.96
CA TYR A 37 2.06 -13.42 -11.36
C TYR A 37 3.31 -14.25 -11.54
N ASN A 38 3.88 -14.72 -10.43
CA ASN A 38 5.06 -15.59 -10.47
C ASN A 38 6.18 -15.01 -11.31
N THR A 39 6.50 -13.74 -11.04
CA THR A 39 7.56 -13.05 -11.76
C THR A 39 8.63 -12.57 -10.79
N ASN A 40 9.84 -12.39 -11.30
CA ASN A 40 10.97 -11.95 -10.49
C ASN A 40 10.77 -10.48 -10.11
N PRO A 41 10.86 -10.13 -8.81
CA PRO A 41 10.72 -8.74 -8.39
C PRO A 41 11.66 -7.78 -9.13
N GLU A 42 12.83 -8.25 -9.55
CA GLU A 42 13.78 -7.40 -10.25
C GLU A 42 13.29 -6.99 -11.63
N ASN A 43 12.31 -7.72 -12.18
CA ASN A 43 11.74 -7.40 -13.48
C ASN A 43 10.58 -6.43 -13.39
N ILE A 44 10.16 -6.08 -12.17
CA ILE A 44 9.00 -5.22 -11.96
C ILE A 44 9.46 -3.79 -11.74
N LYS A 45 8.88 -2.86 -12.49
CA LYS A 45 9.20 -1.44 -12.38
C LYS A 45 8.03 -0.70 -11.76
N THR A 46 8.35 0.26 -10.89
CA THR A 46 7.34 1.16 -10.33
C THR A 46 7.10 2.27 -11.33
N LEU A 47 5.86 2.41 -11.77
CA LEU A 47 5.49 3.41 -12.77
C LEU A 47 4.97 4.68 -12.11
N GLU A 48 4.14 4.53 -11.09
CA GLU A 48 3.54 5.67 -10.41
C GLU A 48 3.07 5.26 -9.02
N THR A 49 3.14 6.21 -8.08
CA THR A 49 2.65 5.99 -6.73
C THR A 49 1.86 7.22 -6.30
N LYS A 50 0.66 6.99 -5.77
CA LYS A 50 -0.20 8.06 -5.27
C LYS A 50 -0.81 7.69 -3.94
N TYR A 51 -0.96 8.69 -3.09
CA TYR A 51 -1.65 8.53 -1.82
C TYR A 51 -2.89 9.41 -1.80
N HIS A 52 -4.04 8.82 -1.51
CA HIS A 52 -5.31 9.53 -1.40
C HIS A 52 -5.63 9.72 0.08
N SER A 53 -5.33 10.89 0.59
CA SER A 53 -5.41 11.15 2.03
C SER A 53 -6.83 11.10 2.59
N ASP A 54 -7.82 11.46 1.78
CA ASP A 54 -9.21 11.44 2.24
C ASP A 54 -9.74 10.02 2.46
N ALA A 55 -9.22 9.06 1.71
CA ALA A 55 -9.61 7.66 1.85
C ALA A 55 -8.57 6.83 2.60
N GLY A 56 -7.35 7.35 2.75
CA GLY A 56 -6.28 6.62 3.39
C GLY A 56 -5.74 5.47 2.56
N ASP A 57 -5.77 5.62 1.24
CA ASP A 57 -5.37 4.55 0.31
C ASP A 57 -4.12 4.92 -0.47
N TRP A 58 -3.26 3.91 -0.67
CA TRP A 58 -2.15 3.99 -1.59
C TRP A 58 -2.53 3.32 -2.91
N TYR A 59 -2.07 3.91 -4.01
CA TYR A 59 -2.20 3.32 -5.34
C TYR A 59 -0.80 3.24 -5.94
N VAL A 60 -0.35 2.04 -6.26
CA VAL A 60 0.96 1.82 -6.87
C VAL A 60 0.76 1.14 -8.21
N ALA A 61 1.20 1.80 -9.27
CA ALA A 61 1.16 1.24 -10.61
C ALA A 61 2.51 0.59 -10.90
N LEU A 62 2.47 -0.68 -11.28
CA LEU A 62 3.66 -1.46 -11.57
C LEU A 62 3.60 -2.04 -12.98
N GLY A 63 4.78 -2.20 -13.59
CA GLY A 63 4.87 -2.80 -14.92
C GLY A 63 5.95 -3.87 -14.95
N TRP A 64 5.68 -4.95 -15.67
CA TRP A 64 6.64 -6.03 -15.88
C TRP A 64 6.32 -6.70 -17.20
N ASP A 65 7.37 -7.06 -17.94
CA ASP A 65 7.23 -7.59 -19.30
C ASP A 65 6.40 -6.60 -20.13
N ASP A 66 5.26 -7.04 -20.67
CA ASP A 66 4.34 -6.13 -21.37
C ASP A 66 3.03 -5.95 -20.61
N LYS A 67 3.07 -6.18 -19.30
CA LYS A 67 1.90 -6.08 -18.43
C LYS A 67 2.00 -4.92 -17.48
N LYS A 68 0.84 -4.43 -17.04
CA LYS A 68 0.73 -3.36 -16.06
C LYS A 68 -0.41 -3.64 -15.11
N ALA A 69 -0.25 -3.24 -13.86
CA ALA A 69 -1.30 -3.39 -12.85
C ALA A 69 -1.25 -2.27 -11.86
N ILE A 70 -2.41 -1.95 -11.29
CA ILE A 70 -2.52 -0.99 -10.20
C ILE A 70 -2.86 -1.77 -8.94
N VAL A 71 -2.08 -1.54 -7.89
CA VAL A 71 -2.29 -2.16 -6.58
C VAL A 71 -2.83 -1.10 -5.63
N LYS A 72 -4.00 -1.36 -5.07
CA LYS A 72 -4.62 -0.48 -4.09
C LYS A 72 -4.41 -1.07 -2.70
N MET A 73 -4.01 -0.24 -1.77
CA MET A 73 -3.69 -0.68 -0.41
C MET A 73 -4.30 0.24 0.61
N ASP A 74 -4.80 -0.33 1.70
CA ASP A 74 -5.28 0.42 2.85
C ASP A 74 -4.08 0.77 3.72
N SER A 75 -3.83 2.08 3.91
CA SER A 75 -2.65 2.53 4.66
C SER A 75 -2.76 2.24 6.15
N VAL A 76 -3.97 2.22 6.69
CA VAL A 76 -4.18 1.99 8.12
C VAL A 76 -3.98 0.52 8.46
N LEU A 77 -4.61 -0.36 7.69
CA LEU A 77 -4.52 -1.79 7.92
C LEU A 77 -3.24 -2.41 7.38
N GLY A 78 -2.61 -1.74 6.42
CA GLY A 78 -1.39 -2.25 5.80
C GLY A 78 -1.64 -3.44 4.89
N THR A 79 -2.80 -3.47 4.23
CA THR A 79 -3.21 -4.61 3.41
C THR A 79 -3.52 -4.19 1.98
N VAL A 80 -3.29 -5.11 1.05
CA VAL A 80 -3.72 -4.94 -0.33
C VAL A 80 -5.20 -5.20 -0.41
N THR A 81 -5.95 -4.24 -0.96
CA THR A 81 -7.40 -4.37 -1.08
C THR A 81 -7.86 -4.69 -2.48
N GLU A 82 -7.04 -4.34 -3.48
CA GLU A 82 -7.42 -4.60 -4.87
C GLU A 82 -6.18 -4.62 -5.76
N ILE A 83 -6.17 -5.52 -6.74
CA ILE A 83 -5.15 -5.54 -7.79
C ILE A 83 -5.90 -5.55 -9.10
N LYS A 84 -5.61 -4.56 -9.94
CA LYS A 84 -6.29 -4.42 -11.22
C LYS A 84 -5.27 -4.38 -12.35
N GLU A 85 -5.30 -5.37 -13.22
CA GLU A 85 -4.44 -5.41 -14.40
C GLU A 85 -5.01 -4.47 -15.46
N ILE A 86 -4.15 -3.72 -16.12
CA ILE A 86 -4.56 -2.74 -17.13
C ILE A 86 -3.91 -2.99 -18.49
#